data_c4fe778db7d60b2ab2699b7b0ccad0b6
#
_entry.id   c4fe778db7d60b2ab2699b7b0ccad0b6
#
_cell.length_a   1.000
_cell.length_b   1.000
_cell.length_c   1.000
_cell.angle_alpha   90.00
_cell.angle_beta   90.00
_cell.angle_gamma   90.00
#
_symmetry.space_group_name_H-M   'P 1'
#
loop_
_entity.id
_entity.type
_entity.pdbx_description
1 polymer ?
#
loop_
_entity_poly.entity_id
_entity_poly.type
_entity_poly.pdbx_seq_one_letter_code
_entity_poly.pdbx_strand_id
1 'polypeptide(L)'
;MLDVDSTLCAIEGIDWLAARRDDAVRDRVAVITDRAMRGEIALGDVYGERLDAVKPSRNEVQQLAAAYLERVEPGARESLAKLTNAGIHLVLVTAGIRDAIVPVAEAVGLPPSAVNAVALYFTDSGAYAGFDAQSPLTRNGGKVETVRALRLPRPIIGVGDGITDLEARLAAPPAVDAFAAYTGVVEREAVVSGADYVISSFDELTRIVLG
;
A
#
# COMPACT_ATOMS: atom_id res chain seq x y z
N MET A 1 1.99 -9.93 -5.92
CA MET A 1 1.26 -8.82 -5.28
C MET A 1 2.22 -8.10 -4.37
N LEU A 2 2.32 -6.78 -4.47
CA LEU A 2 3.27 -5.97 -3.71
C LEU A 2 2.54 -4.76 -3.11
N ASP A 3 2.72 -4.51 -1.81
CA ASP A 3 2.29 -3.28 -1.16
C ASP A 3 3.21 -2.10 -1.49
N VAL A 4 2.79 -0.86 -1.16
CA VAL A 4 3.54 0.35 -1.47
C VAL A 4 4.03 1.06 -0.22
N ASP A 5 3.10 1.49 0.66
CA ASP A 5 3.45 2.19 1.91
C ASP A 5 4.31 1.29 2.80
N SER A 6 5.39 1.82 3.35
CA SER A 6 6.35 1.08 4.20
C SER A 6 6.90 -0.23 3.60
N THR A 7 6.71 -0.46 2.29
CA THR A 7 7.18 -1.65 1.56
C THR A 7 7.95 -1.27 0.31
N LEU A 8 7.30 -0.83 -0.78
CA LEU A 8 7.98 -0.33 -1.98
C LEU A 8 8.60 1.05 -1.75
N CYS A 9 8.01 1.84 -0.86
CA CYS A 9 8.44 3.19 -0.51
C CYS A 9 8.49 3.37 1.01
N ALA A 10 9.56 3.97 1.52
CA ALA A 10 9.75 4.29 2.95
C ALA A 10 8.92 5.51 3.37
N ILE A 11 7.59 5.43 3.23
CA ILE A 11 6.65 6.52 3.53
C ILE A 11 5.24 5.96 3.75
N GLU A 12 4.46 6.62 4.62
CA GLU A 12 3.02 6.42 4.82
C GLU A 12 2.29 7.63 4.24
N GLY A 13 1.53 7.44 3.14
CA GLY A 13 1.01 8.55 2.34
C GLY A 13 0.04 9.46 3.08
N ILE A 14 -0.96 8.89 3.79
CA ILE A 14 -1.94 9.70 4.53
C ILE A 14 -1.29 10.40 5.73
N ASP A 15 -0.33 9.77 6.40
CA ASP A 15 0.39 10.37 7.53
C ASP A 15 1.31 11.49 7.07
N TRP A 16 1.94 11.34 5.88
CA TRP A 16 2.72 12.41 5.27
C TRP A 16 1.87 13.64 4.94
N LEU A 17 0.63 13.44 4.46
CA LEU A 17 -0.32 14.52 4.23
C LEU A 17 -0.79 15.14 5.55
N ALA A 18 -1.09 14.33 6.56
CA ALA A 18 -1.50 14.79 7.88
C ALA A 18 -0.43 15.63 8.58
N ALA A 19 0.85 15.25 8.42
CA ALA A 19 1.99 16.00 8.96
C ALA A 19 2.13 17.43 8.39
N ARG A 20 1.42 17.77 7.33
CA ARG A 20 1.37 19.09 6.70
C ARG A 20 0.17 19.93 7.13
N ARG A 21 -0.66 19.39 8.01
CA ARG A 21 -1.77 20.09 8.64
C ARG A 21 -1.34 20.75 9.95
N ASP A 22 -2.22 21.55 10.52
CA ASP A 22 -2.04 22.07 11.87
C ASP A 22 -2.03 20.94 12.92
N ASP A 23 -1.61 21.28 14.12
CA ASP A 23 -1.48 20.30 15.20
C ASP A 23 -2.81 19.63 15.52
N ALA A 24 -3.94 20.34 15.41
CA ALA A 24 -5.27 19.82 15.70
C ALA A 24 -5.69 18.71 14.72
N VAL A 25 -5.40 18.86 13.43
CA VAL A 25 -5.65 17.82 12.42
C VAL A 25 -4.71 16.64 12.61
N ARG A 26 -3.43 16.91 12.85
CA ARG A 26 -2.44 15.86 13.10
C ARG A 26 -2.81 15.01 14.31
N ASP A 27 -3.17 15.63 15.43
CA ASP A 27 -3.58 14.95 16.65
C ASP A 27 -4.88 14.16 16.43
N ARG A 28 -5.84 14.70 15.67
CA ARG A 28 -7.06 13.98 15.31
C ARG A 28 -6.76 12.72 14.52
N VAL A 29 -5.91 12.78 13.51
CA VAL A 29 -5.51 11.61 12.70
C VAL A 29 -4.82 10.57 13.58
N ALA A 30 -3.92 11.00 14.48
CA ALA A 30 -3.24 10.11 15.42
C ALA A 30 -4.24 9.41 16.36
N VAL A 31 -5.22 10.13 16.90
CA VAL A 31 -6.29 9.55 17.75
C VAL A 31 -7.14 8.54 16.99
N ILE A 32 -7.52 8.83 15.75
CA ILE A 32 -8.29 7.90 14.92
C ILE A 32 -7.48 6.62 14.67
N THR A 33 -6.21 6.76 14.32
CA THR A 33 -5.30 5.62 14.10
C THR A 33 -5.17 4.77 15.38
N ASP A 34 -4.96 5.39 16.54
CA ASP A 34 -4.84 4.71 17.83
C ASP A 34 -6.14 3.96 18.22
N ARG A 35 -7.31 4.56 18.01
CA ARG A 35 -8.60 3.91 18.24
C ARG A 35 -8.80 2.68 17.34
N ALA A 36 -8.36 2.75 16.09
CA ALA A 36 -8.39 1.62 15.18
C ALA A 36 -7.47 0.48 15.65
N MET A 37 -6.25 0.82 16.06
CA MET A 37 -5.29 -0.15 16.58
C MET A 37 -5.77 -0.85 17.85
N ARG A 38 -6.63 -0.17 18.66
CA ARG A 38 -7.31 -0.78 19.81
C ARG A 38 -8.60 -1.54 19.47
N GLY A 39 -8.99 -1.55 18.18
CA GLY A 39 -10.22 -2.22 17.73
C GLY A 39 -11.51 -1.50 18.13
N GLU A 40 -11.44 -0.21 18.53
CA GLU A 40 -12.60 0.59 18.94
C GLU A 40 -13.44 1.08 17.75
N ILE A 41 -12.83 1.18 16.59
CA ILE A 41 -13.48 1.54 15.31
C ILE A 41 -13.05 0.59 14.21
N ALA A 42 -13.97 0.31 13.29
CA ALA A 42 -13.66 -0.53 12.15
C ALA A 42 -12.67 0.19 11.19
N LEU A 43 -11.68 -0.52 10.65
CA LEU A 43 -10.70 0.07 9.73
C LEU A 43 -11.35 0.72 8.50
N GLY A 44 -12.53 0.25 8.07
CA GLY A 44 -13.29 0.87 7.00
C GLY A 44 -13.73 2.31 7.31
N ASP A 45 -14.11 2.57 8.56
CA ASP A 45 -14.49 3.92 9.00
C ASP A 45 -13.25 4.80 9.17
N VAL A 46 -12.12 4.22 9.61
CA VAL A 46 -10.84 4.92 9.82
C VAL A 46 -10.31 5.56 8.53
N TYR A 47 -10.39 4.85 7.41
CA TYR A 47 -9.86 5.37 6.15
C TYR A 47 -10.53 6.67 5.74
N GLY A 48 -11.87 6.68 5.74
CA GLY A 48 -12.66 7.86 5.43
C GLY A 48 -12.44 9.00 6.44
N GLU A 49 -12.48 8.70 7.74
CA GLU A 49 -12.26 9.71 8.78
C GLU A 49 -10.87 10.38 8.70
N ARG A 50 -9.81 9.62 8.37
CA ARG A 50 -8.46 10.17 8.16
C ARG A 50 -8.42 11.09 6.95
N LEU A 51 -8.96 10.66 5.80
CA LEU A 51 -9.02 11.50 4.60
C LEU A 51 -9.88 12.74 4.79
N ASP A 52 -11.02 12.64 5.48
CA ASP A 52 -11.89 13.78 5.78
C ASP A 52 -11.28 14.76 6.77
N ALA A 53 -10.38 14.32 7.64
CA ALA A 53 -9.59 15.19 8.48
C ALA A 53 -8.50 15.92 7.68
N VAL A 54 -7.84 15.22 6.76
CA VAL A 54 -6.73 15.76 5.95
C VAL A 54 -7.23 16.59 4.77
N LYS A 55 -8.25 16.13 4.03
CA LYS A 55 -8.81 16.76 2.80
C LYS A 55 -7.73 17.24 1.83
N PRO A 56 -6.90 16.33 1.29
CA PRO A 56 -5.77 16.72 0.45
C PRO A 56 -6.25 17.31 -0.87
N SER A 57 -5.71 18.45 -1.28
CA SER A 57 -5.92 19.00 -2.61
C SER A 57 -5.20 18.17 -3.68
N ARG A 58 -5.59 18.30 -4.95
CA ARG A 58 -4.91 17.68 -6.09
C ARG A 58 -3.41 18.00 -6.13
N ASN A 59 -3.05 19.25 -5.83
CA ASN A 59 -1.65 19.68 -5.78
C ASN A 59 -0.86 18.98 -4.65
N GLU A 60 -1.47 18.79 -3.48
CA GLU A 60 -0.82 18.07 -2.38
C GLU A 60 -0.64 16.58 -2.70
N VAL A 61 -1.58 15.96 -3.44
CA VAL A 61 -1.41 14.59 -3.94
C VAL A 61 -0.27 14.50 -4.96
N GLN A 62 -0.07 15.52 -5.81
CA GLN A 62 1.10 15.58 -6.70
C GLN A 62 2.41 15.74 -5.92
N GLN A 63 2.41 16.53 -4.85
CA GLN A 63 3.58 16.63 -3.95
C GLN A 63 3.85 15.32 -3.21
N LEU A 64 2.79 14.60 -2.81
CA LEU A 64 2.92 13.27 -2.24
C LEU A 64 3.55 12.29 -3.24
N ALA A 65 3.15 12.33 -4.52
CA ALA A 65 3.77 11.52 -5.56
C ALA A 65 5.28 11.77 -5.67
N ALA A 66 5.70 13.03 -5.63
CA ALA A 66 7.13 13.39 -5.61
C ALA A 66 7.83 12.83 -4.35
N ALA A 67 7.18 12.93 -3.19
CA ALA A 67 7.73 12.41 -1.94
C ALA A 67 7.87 10.87 -1.94
N TYR A 68 6.94 10.15 -2.57
CA TYR A 68 7.07 8.71 -2.80
C TYR A 68 8.27 8.38 -3.70
N LEU A 69 8.43 9.10 -4.82
CA LEU A 69 9.52 8.87 -5.77
C LEU A 69 10.91 9.04 -5.14
N GLU A 70 11.05 9.98 -4.20
CA GLU A 70 12.28 10.19 -3.41
C GLU A 70 12.56 9.07 -2.41
N ARG A 71 11.56 8.27 -2.05
CA ARG A 71 11.61 7.26 -1.01
C ARG A 71 11.34 5.84 -1.50
N VAL A 72 11.49 5.62 -2.80
CA VAL A 72 11.51 4.25 -3.36
C VAL A 72 12.66 3.49 -2.72
N GLU A 73 12.35 2.30 -2.20
CA GLU A 73 13.33 1.46 -1.51
C GLU A 73 14.55 1.12 -2.40
N PRO A 74 15.76 1.10 -1.81
CA PRO A 74 16.97 0.74 -2.54
C PRO A 74 16.86 -0.64 -3.20
N GLY A 75 17.30 -0.73 -4.45
CA GLY A 75 17.27 -1.98 -5.21
C GLY A 75 15.89 -2.38 -5.76
N ALA A 76 14.81 -1.67 -5.41
CA ALA A 76 13.47 -2.01 -5.86
C ALA A 76 13.33 -1.96 -7.38
N ARG A 77 13.82 -0.91 -8.04
CA ARG A 77 13.75 -0.77 -9.51
C ARG A 77 14.43 -1.92 -10.23
N GLU A 78 15.64 -2.24 -9.82
CA GLU A 78 16.46 -3.31 -10.39
C GLU A 78 15.81 -4.68 -10.17
N SER A 79 15.31 -4.92 -8.97
CA SER A 79 14.64 -6.18 -8.62
C SER A 79 13.34 -6.36 -9.38
N LEU A 80 12.47 -5.34 -9.43
CA LEU A 80 11.21 -5.43 -10.18
C LEU A 80 11.46 -5.59 -11.69
N ALA A 81 12.49 -4.94 -12.24
CA ALA A 81 12.90 -5.14 -13.63
C ALA A 81 13.38 -6.58 -13.90
N LYS A 82 14.19 -7.17 -13.01
CA LYS A 82 14.61 -8.58 -13.11
C LYS A 82 13.42 -9.54 -13.09
N LEU A 83 12.48 -9.32 -12.16
CA LEU A 83 11.26 -10.12 -12.03
C LEU A 83 10.40 -10.01 -13.30
N THR A 84 10.16 -8.81 -13.80
CA THR A 84 9.39 -8.57 -15.03
C THR A 84 10.06 -9.24 -16.25
N ASN A 85 11.38 -9.12 -16.39
CA ASN A 85 12.14 -9.76 -17.48
C ASN A 85 12.11 -11.29 -17.40
N ALA A 86 11.96 -11.85 -16.21
CA ALA A 86 11.75 -13.28 -16.00
C ALA A 86 10.29 -13.73 -16.23
N GLY A 87 9.40 -12.83 -16.67
CA GLY A 87 8.01 -13.14 -16.95
C GLY A 87 7.11 -13.16 -15.72
N ILE A 88 7.57 -12.66 -14.58
CA ILE A 88 6.74 -12.56 -13.37
C ILE A 88 5.75 -11.41 -13.53
N HIS A 89 4.46 -11.71 -13.32
CA HIS A 89 3.40 -10.72 -13.34
C HIS A 89 3.36 -9.94 -12.01
N LEU A 90 3.60 -8.62 -12.07
CA LEU A 90 3.67 -7.76 -10.90
C LEU A 90 2.42 -6.87 -10.83
N VAL A 91 1.80 -6.79 -9.65
CA VAL A 91 0.70 -5.88 -9.34
C VAL A 91 0.93 -5.19 -8.00
N LEU A 92 0.64 -3.89 -7.94
CA LEU A 92 0.60 -3.12 -6.70
C LEU A 92 -0.82 -3.19 -6.13
N VAL A 93 -0.94 -3.51 -4.84
CA VAL A 93 -2.22 -3.56 -4.12
C VAL A 93 -2.04 -2.84 -2.79
N THR A 94 -2.54 -1.62 -2.70
CA THR A 94 -2.30 -0.70 -1.59
C THR A 94 -3.55 0.11 -1.24
N ALA A 95 -3.71 0.48 0.03
CA ALA A 95 -4.68 1.47 0.47
C ALA A 95 -4.22 2.92 0.18
N GLY A 96 -3.05 3.10 -0.43
CA GLY A 96 -2.53 4.41 -0.83
C GLY A 96 -3.38 5.11 -1.89
N ILE A 97 -3.10 6.40 -2.11
CA ILE A 97 -3.82 7.27 -3.04
C ILE A 97 -3.34 7.00 -4.47
N ARG A 98 -4.23 6.54 -5.36
CA ARG A 98 -3.91 6.11 -6.71
C ARG A 98 -3.09 7.14 -7.52
N ASP A 99 -3.49 8.41 -7.47
CA ASP A 99 -2.84 9.47 -8.25
C ASP A 99 -1.40 9.75 -7.77
N ALA A 100 -1.08 9.40 -6.52
CA ALA A 100 0.28 9.48 -5.99
C ALA A 100 1.10 8.20 -6.30
N ILE A 101 0.44 7.04 -6.42
CA ILE A 101 1.11 5.74 -6.63
C ILE A 101 1.41 5.46 -8.11
N VAL A 102 0.56 5.92 -9.04
CA VAL A 102 0.79 5.69 -10.48
C VAL A 102 2.17 6.17 -10.94
N PRO A 103 2.65 7.39 -10.60
CA PRO A 103 4.02 7.82 -10.94
C PRO A 103 5.11 6.93 -10.37
N VAL A 104 4.89 6.33 -9.18
CA VAL A 104 5.84 5.38 -8.59
C VAL A 104 5.90 4.10 -9.41
N ALA A 105 4.73 3.54 -9.77
CA ALA A 105 4.66 2.35 -10.61
C ALA A 105 5.42 2.55 -11.93
N GLU A 106 5.18 3.66 -12.62
CA GLU A 106 5.88 4.01 -13.86
C GLU A 106 7.40 4.15 -13.65
N ALA A 107 7.82 4.77 -12.55
CA ALA A 107 9.22 4.94 -12.21
C ALA A 107 9.95 3.61 -11.93
N VAL A 108 9.24 2.57 -11.49
CA VAL A 108 9.80 1.22 -11.28
C VAL A 108 9.51 0.28 -12.46
N GLY A 109 9.03 0.81 -13.60
CA GLY A 109 8.80 0.05 -14.82
C GLY A 109 7.49 -0.71 -14.92
N LEU A 110 6.50 -0.37 -14.07
CA LEU A 110 5.18 -0.99 -14.09
C LEU A 110 4.15 -0.07 -14.77
N PRO A 111 3.20 -0.61 -15.56
CA PRO A 111 2.18 0.21 -16.18
C PRO A 111 1.13 0.69 -15.16
N PRO A 112 0.41 1.81 -15.42
CA PRO A 112 -0.68 2.28 -14.57
C PRO A 112 -1.79 1.25 -14.31
N SER A 113 -1.96 0.28 -15.20
CA SER A 113 -2.91 -0.84 -15.04
C SER A 113 -2.49 -1.85 -13.97
N ALA A 114 -1.22 -1.89 -13.58
CA ALA A 114 -0.75 -2.72 -12.48
C ALA A 114 -1.10 -2.13 -11.09
N VAL A 115 -1.58 -0.87 -11.02
CA VAL A 115 -1.88 -0.18 -9.77
C VAL A 115 -3.32 -0.41 -9.34
N ASN A 116 -3.50 -1.09 -8.21
CA ASN A 116 -4.75 -1.22 -7.49
C ASN A 116 -4.62 -0.40 -6.20
N ALA A 117 -5.23 0.78 -6.19
CA ALA A 117 -5.13 1.78 -5.14
C ALA A 117 -6.43 2.61 -5.08
N VAL A 118 -6.60 3.41 -4.05
CA VAL A 118 -7.83 4.18 -3.83
C VAL A 118 -7.84 5.46 -4.65
N ALA A 119 -8.89 5.67 -5.44
CA ALA A 119 -9.08 6.91 -6.19
C ALA A 119 -9.62 8.02 -5.28
N LEU A 120 -9.09 9.24 -5.42
CA LEU A 120 -9.66 10.45 -4.84
C LEU A 120 -10.43 11.24 -5.88
N TYR A 121 -11.43 11.98 -5.44
CA TYR A 121 -12.21 12.90 -6.25
C TYR A 121 -11.87 14.35 -5.90
N PHE A 122 -11.88 15.21 -6.91
CA PHE A 122 -11.54 16.61 -6.76
C PHE A 122 -12.55 17.48 -7.52
N THR A 123 -12.82 18.67 -6.99
CA THR A 123 -13.55 19.70 -7.72
C THR A 123 -12.71 20.23 -8.90
N ASP A 124 -13.30 21.04 -9.76
CA ASP A 124 -12.58 21.71 -10.86
C ASP A 124 -11.44 22.60 -10.35
N SER A 125 -11.60 23.20 -9.16
CA SER A 125 -10.55 23.99 -8.49
C SER A 125 -9.44 23.13 -7.86
N GLY A 126 -9.56 21.79 -7.89
CA GLY A 126 -8.60 20.87 -7.29
C GLY A 126 -8.77 20.64 -5.78
N ALA A 127 -9.86 21.13 -5.20
CA ALA A 127 -10.17 20.83 -3.80
C ALA A 127 -10.69 19.39 -3.63
N TYR A 128 -10.42 18.78 -2.47
CA TYR A 128 -10.91 17.43 -2.14
C TYR A 128 -12.43 17.35 -2.22
N ALA A 129 -12.95 16.35 -2.89
CA ALA A 129 -14.38 16.10 -3.08
C ALA A 129 -14.80 14.68 -2.62
N GLY A 130 -13.88 13.92 -2.01
CA GLY A 130 -14.14 12.57 -1.54
C GLY A 130 -13.19 11.53 -2.13
N PHE A 131 -13.51 10.27 -1.88
CA PHE A 131 -12.76 9.13 -2.38
C PHE A 131 -13.70 8.01 -2.85
N ASP A 132 -13.18 7.03 -3.56
CA ASP A 132 -13.94 5.84 -3.96
C ASP A 132 -14.22 4.95 -2.72
N ALA A 133 -15.34 5.24 -2.05
CA ALA A 133 -15.80 4.48 -0.89
C ALA A 133 -16.25 3.04 -1.24
N GLN A 134 -16.41 2.71 -2.54
CA GLN A 134 -16.71 1.35 -2.98
C GLN A 134 -15.46 0.50 -3.15
N SER A 135 -14.28 1.13 -3.17
CA SER A 135 -13.02 0.39 -3.23
C SER A 135 -12.88 -0.54 -2.02
N PRO A 136 -12.64 -1.84 -2.24
CA PRO A 136 -12.41 -2.76 -1.13
C PRO A 136 -11.17 -2.38 -0.31
N LEU A 137 -10.21 -1.68 -0.91
CA LEU A 137 -8.95 -1.29 -0.26
C LEU A 137 -9.12 -0.27 0.87
N THR A 138 -10.31 0.28 1.06
CA THR A 138 -10.64 1.19 2.17
C THR A 138 -11.08 0.48 3.45
N ARG A 139 -11.17 -0.87 3.46
CA ARG A 139 -11.72 -1.65 4.58
C ARG A 139 -10.91 -2.92 4.85
N ASN A 140 -11.20 -3.55 6.00
CA ASN A 140 -10.62 -4.84 6.38
C ASN A 140 -10.91 -5.92 5.33
N GLY A 141 -9.92 -6.80 5.08
CA GLY A 141 -10.04 -7.83 4.05
C GLY A 141 -9.99 -7.30 2.63
N GLY A 142 -9.83 -5.99 2.44
CA GLY A 142 -9.87 -5.35 1.12
C GLY A 142 -8.77 -5.81 0.19
N LYS A 143 -7.56 -6.05 0.69
CA LYS A 143 -6.47 -6.63 -0.12
C LYS A 143 -6.80 -8.07 -0.54
N VAL A 144 -7.42 -8.87 0.34
CA VAL A 144 -7.92 -10.23 0.01
C VAL A 144 -8.92 -10.20 -1.14
N GLU A 145 -9.93 -9.33 -1.03
CA GLU A 145 -10.98 -9.16 -2.04
C GLU A 145 -10.39 -8.71 -3.37
N THR A 146 -9.50 -7.71 -3.35
CA THR A 146 -8.84 -7.18 -4.55
C THR A 146 -8.01 -8.25 -5.25
N VAL A 147 -7.16 -8.98 -4.53
CA VAL A 147 -6.32 -10.03 -5.14
C VAL A 147 -7.17 -11.13 -5.77
N ARG A 148 -8.26 -11.55 -5.11
CA ARG A 148 -9.19 -12.53 -5.68
C ARG A 148 -9.87 -12.03 -6.96
N ALA A 149 -10.29 -10.77 -6.98
CA ALA A 149 -10.93 -10.16 -8.14
C ALA A 149 -9.99 -10.05 -9.35
N LEU A 150 -8.69 -9.86 -9.13
CA LEU A 150 -7.68 -9.78 -10.18
C LEU A 150 -7.45 -11.11 -10.92
N ARG A 151 -7.82 -12.25 -10.33
CA ARG A 151 -7.66 -13.59 -10.95
C ARG A 151 -6.25 -13.83 -11.50
N LEU A 152 -5.24 -13.43 -10.72
CA LEU A 152 -3.85 -13.55 -11.12
C LEU A 152 -3.44 -15.02 -11.33
N PRO A 153 -2.49 -15.30 -12.26
CA PRO A 153 -1.92 -16.64 -12.40
C PRO A 153 -1.23 -17.06 -11.10
N ARG A 154 -1.37 -18.34 -10.74
CA ARG A 154 -0.71 -18.90 -9.57
C ARG A 154 0.60 -19.63 -9.96
N PRO A 155 1.57 -19.75 -9.06
CA PRO A 155 1.52 -19.32 -7.66
C PRO A 155 1.67 -17.79 -7.49
N ILE A 156 1.05 -17.24 -6.42
CA ILE A 156 1.10 -15.83 -6.07
C ILE A 156 1.87 -15.67 -4.76
N ILE A 157 2.89 -14.81 -4.76
CA ILE A 157 3.52 -14.33 -3.53
C ILE A 157 2.98 -12.95 -3.19
N GLY A 158 2.54 -12.74 -1.95
CA GLY A 158 2.24 -11.45 -1.36
C GLY A 158 3.49 -10.88 -0.69
N VAL A 159 3.72 -9.58 -0.81
CA VAL A 159 4.83 -8.86 -0.15
C VAL A 159 4.27 -7.61 0.48
N GLY A 160 4.54 -7.37 1.76
CA GLY A 160 4.07 -6.21 2.51
C GLY A 160 4.60 -6.20 3.94
N ASP A 161 4.40 -5.10 4.65
CA ASP A 161 4.78 -4.91 6.06
C ASP A 161 3.60 -5.00 7.02
N GLY A 162 2.36 -4.93 6.50
CA GLY A 162 1.14 -4.77 7.26
C GLY A 162 0.34 -6.06 7.51
N ILE A 163 -0.49 -6.03 8.57
CA ILE A 163 -1.41 -7.13 8.87
C ILE A 163 -2.41 -7.37 7.73
N THR A 164 -2.81 -6.30 7.02
CA THR A 164 -3.72 -6.37 5.87
C THR A 164 -3.11 -7.10 4.66
N ASP A 165 -1.78 -7.14 4.56
CA ASP A 165 -1.06 -7.93 3.56
C ASP A 165 -1.03 -9.40 3.95
N LEU A 166 -0.70 -9.67 5.21
CA LEU A 166 -0.71 -11.01 5.78
C LEU A 166 -2.11 -11.65 5.72
N GLU A 167 -3.19 -10.88 5.88
CA GLU A 167 -4.56 -11.36 5.72
C GLU A 167 -4.79 -12.07 4.37
N ALA A 168 -4.12 -11.63 3.30
CA ALA A 168 -4.23 -12.29 2.00
C ALA A 168 -3.70 -13.74 2.02
N ARG A 169 -2.73 -14.03 2.88
CA ARG A 169 -2.19 -15.38 3.10
C ARG A 169 -3.04 -16.21 4.06
N LEU A 170 -3.56 -15.59 5.12
CA LEU A 170 -4.32 -16.26 6.18
C LEU A 170 -5.80 -16.48 5.85
N ALA A 171 -6.31 -15.83 4.80
CA ALA A 171 -7.71 -15.97 4.38
C ALA A 171 -8.05 -17.44 4.00
N ALA A 172 -9.32 -17.80 4.13
CA ALA A 172 -9.83 -19.12 3.75
C ALA A 172 -10.83 -19.02 2.58
N PRO A 173 -10.50 -19.50 1.35
CA PRO A 173 -9.18 -19.99 0.93
C PRO A 173 -8.15 -18.85 0.83
N PRO A 174 -6.84 -19.12 0.88
CA PRO A 174 -5.82 -18.07 0.73
C PRO A 174 -5.91 -17.32 -0.60
N ALA A 175 -5.75 -15.99 -0.55
CA ALA A 175 -5.71 -15.16 -1.75
C ALA A 175 -4.32 -15.21 -2.41
N VAL A 176 -3.25 -15.40 -1.61
CA VAL A 176 -1.87 -15.63 -2.08
C VAL A 176 -1.35 -16.97 -1.58
N ASP A 177 -0.40 -17.59 -2.31
CA ASP A 177 0.12 -18.92 -1.99
C ASP A 177 1.23 -18.86 -0.95
N ALA A 178 1.99 -17.76 -0.91
CA ALA A 178 3.00 -17.46 0.08
C ALA A 178 3.01 -15.96 0.41
N PHE A 179 3.54 -15.61 1.57
CA PHE A 179 3.69 -14.23 2.01
C PHE A 179 5.11 -13.96 2.51
N ALA A 180 5.71 -12.88 2.03
CA ALA A 180 6.98 -12.34 2.48
C ALA A 180 6.74 -11.05 3.26
N ALA A 181 7.03 -11.05 4.56
CA ALA A 181 7.03 -9.86 5.38
C ALA A 181 8.24 -8.99 5.01
N TYR A 182 7.98 -7.76 4.59
CA TYR A 182 9.03 -6.79 4.31
C TYR A 182 9.37 -6.01 5.57
N THR A 183 10.65 -6.06 5.99
CA THR A 183 11.13 -5.41 7.22
C THR A 183 12.16 -4.31 6.98
N GLY A 184 12.43 -3.96 5.71
CA GLY A 184 13.41 -2.94 5.34
C GLY A 184 13.06 -1.52 5.82
N VAL A 185 11.76 -1.21 5.99
CA VAL A 185 11.30 0.09 6.49
C VAL A 185 10.83 0.00 7.94
N VAL A 186 9.94 -0.97 8.22
CA VAL A 186 9.40 -1.19 9.56
C VAL A 186 9.24 -2.69 9.81
N GLU A 187 9.61 -3.14 11.02
CA GLU A 187 9.38 -4.51 11.46
C GLU A 187 8.16 -4.55 12.38
N ARG A 188 7.20 -5.43 12.06
CA ARG A 188 5.99 -5.67 12.86
C ARG A 188 5.95 -7.13 13.27
N GLU A 189 6.20 -7.41 14.55
CA GLU A 189 6.29 -8.77 15.09
C GLU A 189 5.08 -9.65 14.70
N ALA A 190 3.87 -9.10 14.77
CA ALA A 190 2.66 -9.84 14.41
C ALA A 190 2.61 -10.24 12.92
N VAL A 191 3.24 -9.47 12.03
CA VAL A 191 3.32 -9.76 10.60
C VAL A 191 4.43 -10.77 10.32
N VAL A 192 5.60 -10.55 10.91
CA VAL A 192 6.77 -11.45 10.79
C VAL A 192 6.43 -12.86 11.29
N SER A 193 5.75 -12.98 12.43
CA SER A 193 5.39 -14.29 13.03
C SER A 193 4.43 -15.12 12.16
N GLY A 194 3.67 -14.51 11.27
CA GLY A 194 2.70 -15.18 10.38
C GLY A 194 3.21 -15.37 8.95
N ALA A 195 4.40 -14.86 8.61
CA ALA A 195 4.93 -14.89 7.26
C ALA A 195 5.61 -16.21 6.90
N ASP A 196 5.55 -16.61 5.62
CA ASP A 196 6.32 -17.74 5.09
C ASP A 196 7.80 -17.37 4.89
N TYR A 197 8.08 -16.08 4.62
CA TYR A 197 9.40 -15.49 4.45
C TYR A 197 9.50 -14.15 5.16
N VAL A 198 10.70 -13.80 5.62
CA VAL A 198 11.04 -12.47 6.14
C VAL A 198 12.16 -11.92 5.28
N ILE A 199 11.97 -10.74 4.72
CA ILE A 199 12.94 -10.09 3.84
C ILE A 199 13.12 -8.63 4.26
N SER A 200 14.34 -8.12 4.14
CA SER A 200 14.71 -6.74 4.45
C SER A 200 15.15 -5.94 3.21
N SER A 201 15.16 -6.58 2.04
CA SER A 201 15.56 -5.94 0.78
C SER A 201 14.86 -6.56 -0.43
N PHE A 202 14.79 -5.81 -1.52
CA PHE A 202 14.26 -6.27 -2.80
C PHE A 202 15.18 -7.30 -3.48
N ASP A 203 16.47 -7.32 -3.17
CA ASP A 203 17.38 -8.40 -3.65
C ASP A 203 17.03 -9.74 -3.02
N GLU A 204 16.59 -9.75 -1.76
CA GLU A 204 16.09 -10.98 -1.12
C GLU A 204 14.80 -11.46 -1.76
N LEU A 205 13.87 -10.55 -2.08
CA LEU A 205 12.67 -10.90 -2.85
C LEU A 205 13.03 -11.57 -4.18
N THR A 206 13.98 -10.98 -4.92
CA THR A 206 14.42 -11.54 -6.20
C THR A 206 14.97 -12.95 -6.04
N ARG A 207 15.77 -13.21 -5.00
CA ARG A 207 16.32 -14.56 -4.71
C ARG A 207 15.24 -15.59 -4.36
N ILE A 208 14.21 -15.19 -3.61
CA ILE A 208 13.09 -16.08 -3.26
C ILE A 208 12.28 -16.45 -4.50
N VAL A 209 12.07 -15.50 -5.42
CA VAL A 209 11.18 -15.69 -6.57
C VAL A 209 11.88 -16.38 -7.74
N LEU A 210 13.16 -16.12 -7.95
CA LEU A 210 13.91 -16.62 -9.11
C LEU A 210 14.86 -17.80 -8.77
N GLY A 211 15.16 -18.07 -7.49
CA GLY A 211 16.08 -19.10 -7.03
C GLY A 211 17.50 -18.57 -6.97
#